data_2ef11cf9449f3f99c92d15626f37d673
#
_entry.id   2ef11cf9449f3f99c92d15626f37d673
#
_cell.length_a   1.000
_cell.length_b   1.000
_cell.length_c   1.000
_cell.angle_alpha   90.00
_cell.angle_beta   90.00
_cell.angle_gamma   90.00
#
_symmetry.space_group_name_H-M   'P 1'
#
loop_
_entity.id
_entity.type
_entity.pdbx_description
1 polymer ?
#
loop_
_entity_poly.entity_id
_entity_poly.type
_entity_poly.pdbx_seq_one_letter_code
_entity_poly.pdbx_strand_id
1 'polypeptide(L)'
;MKRLYTIVLSLFALTFASAQQTVSLEGADETVRLWDNTSAQFSNYQTRDEKFSNKKHTSMQYTSSCELYIFKAAAEKSCGIAVVICPGGAYSKLGFDIPLAKWYASQGVTAALLKYRLPNGHKEAMLEDATGAVRYLRTRTDLGINPSKVGISGNSAGGHLAAWTSNIMADEEKPAFAVLHYPAIDRVSPYYIKSKENNTNILGADFTLQQATEISAQNMVSRTTPPTLIMLCDDDIVVPPTSPVAYYEALLRYGVKASIHIFPKGGHSLKKYIPERNTIITDWLEWLGLTNK
;
A
#
# COMPACT_ATOMS: atom_id res chain seq x y z
N MET A 1 13.96 61.22 -40.87
CA MET A 1 13.80 59.71 -40.77
C MET A 1 13.52 59.42 -39.32
N LYS A 2 12.23 59.16 -39.00
CA LYS A 2 11.77 58.76 -37.65
C LYS A 2 11.64 57.27 -37.65
N ARG A 3 12.43 56.58 -36.78
CA ARG A 3 12.32 55.12 -36.57
C ARG A 3 11.17 54.85 -35.55
N LEU A 4 10.14 54.14 -36.01
CA LEU A 4 9.10 53.56 -35.16
C LEU A 4 9.68 52.31 -34.50
N TYR A 5 9.67 52.25 -33.18
CA TYR A 5 9.89 51.01 -32.43
C TYR A 5 8.56 50.38 -32.11
N THR A 6 8.28 49.22 -32.72
CA THR A 6 7.13 48.41 -32.41
C THR A 6 7.44 47.57 -31.17
N ILE A 7 6.75 47.86 -30.07
CA ILE A 7 6.84 47.06 -28.84
C ILE A 7 5.88 45.87 -29.03
N VAL A 8 6.44 44.67 -29.14
CA VAL A 8 5.66 43.43 -29.12
C VAL A 8 5.42 43.06 -27.64
N LEU A 9 4.20 43.27 -27.14
CA LEU A 9 3.76 42.72 -25.86
C LEU A 9 3.46 41.24 -26.05
N SER A 10 4.35 40.35 -25.57
CA SER A 10 4.04 38.95 -25.42
C SER A 10 3.14 38.74 -24.18
N LEU A 11 1.86 38.47 -24.42
CA LEU A 11 0.95 37.95 -23.38
C LEU A 11 1.43 36.56 -22.98
N PHE A 12 2.05 36.42 -21.81
CA PHE A 12 2.18 35.15 -21.13
C PHE A 12 0.79 34.78 -20.58
N ALA A 13 0.11 33.87 -21.23
CA ALA A 13 -1.07 33.21 -20.68
C ALA A 13 -0.61 32.31 -19.53
N LEU A 14 -0.77 32.77 -18.29
CA LEU A 14 -0.71 31.93 -17.09
C LEU A 14 -1.88 30.95 -17.14
N THR A 15 -1.63 29.75 -17.64
CA THR A 15 -2.53 28.63 -17.43
C THR A 15 -2.46 28.26 -15.95
N PHE A 16 -3.44 28.68 -15.16
CA PHE A 16 -3.69 28.13 -13.85
C PHE A 16 -4.08 26.66 -14.04
N ALA A 17 -3.12 25.76 -13.84
CA ALA A 17 -3.45 24.36 -13.61
C ALA A 17 -4.39 24.36 -12.38
N SER A 18 -5.65 23.96 -12.56
CA SER A 18 -6.57 23.80 -11.45
C SER A 18 -5.96 22.75 -10.52
N ALA A 19 -5.54 23.15 -9.33
CA ALA A 19 -5.14 22.22 -8.30
C ALA A 19 -6.32 21.30 -8.04
N GLN A 20 -6.23 20.05 -8.49
CA GLN A 20 -7.27 19.05 -8.26
C GLN A 20 -7.43 18.90 -6.75
N GLN A 21 -8.62 19.22 -6.25
CA GLN A 21 -8.89 19.32 -4.82
C GLN A 21 -8.66 17.96 -4.17
N THR A 22 -7.75 17.88 -3.20
CA THR A 22 -7.53 16.64 -2.42
C THR A 22 -8.81 16.27 -1.70
N VAL A 23 -9.29 15.04 -1.92
CA VAL A 23 -10.51 14.56 -1.27
C VAL A 23 -10.12 13.91 0.05
N SER A 24 -10.58 14.45 1.18
CA SER A 24 -10.37 13.86 2.50
C SER A 24 -11.23 12.60 2.69
N LEU A 25 -10.66 11.55 3.28
CA LEU A 25 -11.44 10.40 3.76
C LEU A 25 -12.01 10.69 5.15
N GLU A 26 -13.21 10.17 5.41
CA GLU A 26 -13.91 10.35 6.69
C GLU A 26 -13.06 9.88 7.88
N GLY A 27 -12.75 10.80 8.77
CA GLY A 27 -12.02 10.56 10.01
C GLY A 27 -10.50 10.55 9.85
N ALA A 28 -9.96 10.89 8.68
CA ALA A 28 -8.54 11.20 8.56
C ALA A 28 -8.24 12.57 9.18
N ASP A 29 -7.20 12.64 10.01
CA ASP A 29 -6.74 13.89 10.64
C ASP A 29 -6.00 14.79 9.66
N GLU A 30 -5.38 14.19 8.65
CA GLU A 30 -4.58 14.89 7.65
C GLU A 30 -4.64 14.16 6.31
N THR A 31 -4.66 14.91 5.20
CA THR A 31 -4.51 14.40 3.84
C THR A 31 -3.29 15.03 3.21
N VAL A 32 -2.35 14.21 2.76
CA VAL A 32 -1.09 14.65 2.15
C VAL A 32 -0.99 14.09 0.75
N ARG A 33 -0.85 14.96 -0.26
CA ARG A 33 -0.46 14.55 -1.60
C ARG A 33 1.05 14.50 -1.68
N LEU A 34 1.61 13.33 -2.02
CA LEU A 34 3.04 13.18 -2.26
C LEU A 34 3.41 13.66 -3.65
N TRP A 35 2.67 13.21 -4.67
CA TRP A 35 2.83 13.57 -6.08
C TRP A 35 1.63 13.10 -6.92
N ASP A 36 1.66 13.43 -8.18
CA ASP A 36 0.78 12.92 -9.24
C ASP A 36 1.62 12.48 -10.45
N ASN A 37 0.97 12.08 -11.54
CA ASN A 37 1.65 11.65 -12.76
C ASN A 37 2.53 12.73 -13.43
N THR A 38 2.38 14.01 -13.07
CA THR A 38 3.16 15.12 -13.65
C THR A 38 4.40 15.45 -12.82
N SER A 39 4.43 15.11 -11.54
CA SER A 39 5.49 15.40 -10.58
C SER A 39 6.27 14.16 -10.10
N ALA A 40 5.73 12.95 -10.32
CA ALA A 40 6.37 11.70 -9.98
C ALA A 40 7.44 11.29 -11.03
N GLN A 41 8.35 10.39 -10.64
CA GLN A 41 9.32 9.79 -11.57
C GLN A 41 8.65 8.89 -12.60
N PHE A 42 7.63 8.13 -12.17
CA PHE A 42 6.89 7.20 -13.04
C PHE A 42 5.44 7.65 -13.18
N SER A 43 4.86 7.42 -14.35
CA SER A 43 3.44 7.66 -14.64
C SER A 43 2.69 6.34 -14.83
N ASN A 44 1.43 6.26 -14.40
CA ASN A 44 0.54 5.17 -14.76
C ASN A 44 -0.30 5.47 -16.02
N TYR A 45 -0.06 6.61 -16.66
CA TYR A 45 -0.75 7.07 -17.89
C TYR A 45 -2.27 7.00 -17.81
N GLN A 46 -2.84 7.16 -16.60
CA GLN A 46 -4.29 7.19 -16.42
C GLN A 46 -4.85 8.50 -17.00
N THR A 47 -5.80 8.37 -17.92
CA THR A 47 -6.47 9.50 -18.60
C THR A 47 -7.89 9.75 -18.11
N ARG A 48 -8.44 8.83 -17.32
CA ARG A 48 -9.78 8.97 -16.71
C ARG A 48 -9.68 9.69 -15.39
N ASP A 49 -10.68 10.48 -15.06
CA ASP A 49 -10.77 11.16 -13.76
C ASP A 49 -10.91 10.16 -12.62
N GLU A 50 -10.18 10.42 -11.53
CA GLU A 50 -10.34 9.70 -10.27
C GLU A 50 -11.76 9.82 -9.76
N LYS A 51 -12.34 8.71 -9.32
CA LYS A 51 -13.68 8.72 -8.76
C LYS A 51 -13.88 7.68 -7.66
N PHE A 52 -14.65 8.04 -6.66
CA PHE A 52 -15.20 7.05 -5.75
C PHE A 52 -16.15 6.11 -6.48
N SER A 53 -16.00 4.82 -6.26
CA SER A 53 -16.84 3.77 -6.85
C SER A 53 -18.07 3.43 -5.99
N ASN A 54 -18.21 4.08 -4.82
CA ASN A 54 -19.37 3.91 -3.96
C ASN A 54 -19.72 5.21 -3.19
N LYS A 55 -20.99 5.32 -2.75
CA LYS A 55 -21.50 6.48 -2.00
C LYS A 55 -20.87 6.68 -0.61
N LYS A 56 -20.22 5.65 -0.04
CA LYS A 56 -19.54 5.70 1.26
C LYS A 56 -18.10 6.18 1.15
N HIS A 57 -17.61 6.50 -0.04
CA HIS A 57 -16.25 6.94 -0.32
C HIS A 57 -15.17 5.96 0.22
N THR A 58 -15.48 4.66 0.31
CA THR A 58 -14.55 3.63 0.78
C THR A 58 -13.85 2.89 -0.36
N SER A 59 -14.13 3.23 -1.62
CA SER A 59 -13.48 2.62 -2.78
C SER A 59 -13.31 3.64 -3.90
N MET A 60 -12.13 3.65 -4.54
CA MET A 60 -11.75 4.60 -5.58
C MET A 60 -11.19 3.89 -6.82
N GLN A 61 -11.45 4.44 -7.99
CA GLN A 61 -10.96 3.97 -9.29
C GLN A 61 -10.20 5.07 -10.03
N TYR A 62 -9.37 4.66 -10.98
CA TYR A 62 -8.62 5.54 -11.90
C TYR A 62 -7.67 6.50 -11.19
N THR A 63 -7.08 6.06 -10.07
CA THR A 63 -6.17 6.89 -9.29
C THR A 63 -4.92 7.25 -10.11
N SER A 64 -4.60 8.53 -10.17
CA SER A 64 -3.51 9.14 -10.92
C SER A 64 -2.61 10.03 -10.05
N SER A 65 -2.93 10.12 -8.75
CA SER A 65 -2.12 10.80 -7.74
C SER A 65 -1.91 9.93 -6.51
N CYS A 66 -0.76 10.11 -5.86
CA CYS A 66 -0.39 9.45 -4.61
C CYS A 66 -0.74 10.35 -3.44
N GLU A 67 -1.61 9.87 -2.55
CA GLU A 67 -2.02 10.57 -1.33
C GLU A 67 -1.97 9.66 -0.11
N LEU A 68 -1.72 10.25 1.03
CA LEU A 68 -1.81 9.61 2.34
C LEU A 68 -2.95 10.22 3.14
N TYR A 69 -3.84 9.38 3.62
CA TYR A 69 -4.86 9.75 4.59
C TYR A 69 -4.37 9.30 5.97
N ILE A 70 -3.94 10.26 6.79
CA ILE A 70 -3.26 9.99 8.07
C ILE A 70 -4.27 10.02 9.21
N PHE A 71 -4.26 8.97 10.01
CA PHE A 71 -4.97 8.82 11.28
C PHE A 71 -3.92 8.83 12.39
N LYS A 72 -3.89 9.90 13.15
CA LYS A 72 -2.86 10.12 14.17
C LYS A 72 -3.04 9.18 15.35
N ALA A 73 -1.94 8.71 15.90
CA ALA A 73 -1.96 7.92 17.13
C ALA A 73 -2.65 8.68 18.28
N ALA A 74 -3.43 7.99 19.09
CA ALA A 74 -3.94 8.53 20.34
C ALA A 74 -2.74 8.93 21.22
N ALA A 75 -2.64 10.19 21.58
CA ALA A 75 -1.45 10.80 22.19
C ALA A 75 -1.00 10.07 23.47
N GLU A 76 -1.98 9.68 24.31
CA GLU A 76 -1.76 8.98 25.58
C GLU A 76 -1.21 7.55 25.41
N LYS A 77 -1.32 6.99 24.21
CA LYS A 77 -0.87 5.63 23.87
C LYS A 77 0.26 5.60 22.84
N SER A 78 0.69 6.77 22.34
CA SER A 78 1.67 6.84 21.27
C SER A 78 2.96 6.12 21.65
N CYS A 79 3.36 5.13 20.86
CA CYS A 79 4.58 4.32 21.02
C CYS A 79 5.63 4.60 19.94
N GLY A 80 5.41 5.64 19.12
CA GLY A 80 6.28 6.02 18.03
C GLY A 80 6.16 5.12 16.78
N ILE A 81 5.25 4.15 16.77
CA ILE A 81 5.01 3.28 15.61
C ILE A 81 4.15 4.02 14.58
N ALA A 82 4.48 3.83 13.31
CA ALA A 82 3.58 4.17 12.21
C ALA A 82 3.44 3.02 11.22
N VAL A 83 2.32 2.98 10.48
CA VAL A 83 2.05 1.96 9.48
C VAL A 83 1.45 2.56 8.22
N VAL A 84 2.05 2.27 7.05
CA VAL A 84 1.44 2.50 5.75
C VAL A 84 0.47 1.36 5.47
N ILE A 85 -0.79 1.65 5.14
CA ILE A 85 -1.80 0.63 4.81
C ILE A 85 -2.08 0.70 3.31
N CYS A 86 -1.71 -0.35 2.57
CA CYS A 86 -1.94 -0.52 1.15
C CYS A 86 -3.31 -1.16 0.91
N PRO A 87 -4.29 -0.45 0.32
CA PRO A 87 -5.61 -1.01 0.05
C PRO A 87 -5.57 -2.10 -1.02
N GLY A 88 -6.43 -3.12 -0.85
CA GLY A 88 -6.71 -4.12 -1.89
C GLY A 88 -7.68 -3.59 -2.95
N GLY A 89 -8.02 -4.46 -3.91
CA GLY A 89 -8.97 -4.19 -4.98
C GLY A 89 -8.49 -4.63 -6.36
N ALA A 90 -7.73 -5.72 -6.42
CA ALA A 90 -7.27 -6.38 -7.64
C ALA A 90 -6.49 -5.46 -8.60
N TYR A 91 -5.91 -4.37 -8.10
CA TYR A 91 -5.23 -3.32 -8.88
C TYR A 91 -6.14 -2.62 -9.90
N SER A 92 -7.45 -2.83 -9.86
CA SER A 92 -8.47 -2.13 -10.67
C SER A 92 -9.22 -1.05 -9.89
N LYS A 93 -9.13 -1.09 -8.57
CA LYS A 93 -9.67 -0.12 -7.62
C LYS A 93 -8.90 -0.16 -6.31
N LEU A 94 -9.09 0.85 -5.47
CA LEU A 94 -8.64 0.86 -4.07
C LEU A 94 -9.83 0.66 -3.15
N GLY A 95 -9.72 -0.27 -2.19
CA GLY A 95 -10.70 -0.48 -1.13
C GLY A 95 -10.11 -0.05 0.21
N PHE A 96 -10.47 1.15 0.69
CA PHE A 96 -9.92 1.72 1.91
C PHE A 96 -10.46 1.03 3.16
N ASP A 97 -9.60 0.44 3.98
CA ASP A 97 -9.96 -0.13 5.30
C ASP A 97 -9.85 0.94 6.39
N ILE A 98 -10.77 1.92 6.34
CA ILE A 98 -10.86 3.00 7.33
C ILE A 98 -10.99 2.44 8.76
N PRO A 99 -11.80 1.39 9.04
CA PRO A 99 -11.86 0.79 10.37
C PRO A 99 -10.52 0.28 10.89
N LEU A 100 -9.68 -0.32 10.02
CA LEU A 100 -8.34 -0.78 10.42
C LEU A 100 -7.43 0.40 10.77
N ALA A 101 -7.45 1.48 9.97
CA ALA A 101 -6.66 2.67 10.24
C ALA A 101 -7.06 3.33 11.58
N LYS A 102 -8.36 3.50 11.83
CA LYS A 102 -8.90 4.01 13.10
C LYS A 102 -8.52 3.11 14.27
N TRP A 103 -8.53 1.79 14.08
CA TRP A 103 -8.12 0.85 15.13
C TRP A 103 -6.63 1.03 15.45
N TYR A 104 -5.74 1.07 14.48
CA TYR A 104 -4.31 1.32 14.72
C TYR A 104 -4.10 2.63 15.50
N ALA A 105 -4.75 3.71 15.08
CA ALA A 105 -4.66 5.00 15.74
C ALA A 105 -5.10 4.92 17.21
N SER A 106 -6.18 4.19 17.51
CA SER A 106 -6.66 3.96 18.88
C SER A 106 -5.72 3.12 19.75
N GLN A 107 -4.80 2.36 19.11
CA GLN A 107 -3.76 1.58 19.80
C GLN A 107 -2.43 2.35 19.94
N GLY A 108 -2.39 3.63 19.58
CA GLY A 108 -1.16 4.42 19.65
C GLY A 108 -0.21 4.27 18.46
N VAL A 109 -0.71 3.72 17.35
CA VAL A 109 0.03 3.56 16.08
C VAL A 109 -0.52 4.54 15.06
N THR A 110 0.29 5.48 14.59
CA THR A 110 -0.12 6.37 13.48
C THR A 110 -0.31 5.56 12.21
N ALA A 111 -1.52 5.59 11.63
CA ALA A 111 -1.84 4.86 10.42
C ALA A 111 -2.00 5.80 9.22
N ALA A 112 -1.42 5.45 8.08
CA ALA A 112 -1.58 6.17 6.83
C ALA A 112 -2.19 5.24 5.77
N LEU A 113 -3.45 5.44 5.42
CA LEU A 113 -4.07 4.78 4.27
C LEU A 113 -3.49 5.37 3.00
N LEU A 114 -2.87 4.51 2.19
CA LEU A 114 -2.22 4.91 0.95
C LEU A 114 -3.23 4.89 -0.21
N LYS A 115 -3.49 6.03 -0.82
CA LYS A 115 -4.06 6.13 -2.14
C LYS A 115 -2.92 6.05 -3.15
N TYR A 116 -2.58 4.84 -3.59
CA TYR A 116 -1.57 4.66 -4.62
C TYR A 116 -2.19 4.78 -6.02
N ARG A 117 -1.39 5.19 -6.98
CA ARG A 117 -1.77 5.18 -8.40
C ARG A 117 -1.95 3.74 -8.85
N LEU A 118 -3.15 3.41 -9.32
CA LEU A 118 -3.43 2.07 -9.88
C LEU A 118 -2.48 1.83 -11.07
N PRO A 119 -1.87 0.65 -11.17
CA PRO A 119 -0.73 0.47 -12.09
C PRO A 119 -1.09 0.67 -13.57
N ASN A 120 -2.30 0.31 -14.02
CA ASN A 120 -2.72 0.47 -15.41
C ASN A 120 -1.69 -0.09 -16.42
N GLY A 121 -1.04 -1.21 -16.08
CA GLY A 121 0.06 -1.83 -16.84
C GLY A 121 1.46 -1.29 -16.53
N HIS A 122 1.59 -0.30 -15.62
CA HIS A 122 2.83 0.40 -15.26
C HIS A 122 3.11 0.23 -13.77
N LYS A 123 3.65 -0.93 -13.40
CA LYS A 123 3.91 -1.33 -12.00
C LYS A 123 4.80 -0.37 -11.22
N GLU A 124 5.68 0.36 -11.90
CA GLU A 124 6.64 1.29 -11.31
C GLU A 124 5.94 2.41 -10.54
N ALA A 125 4.80 2.90 -11.05
CA ALA A 125 4.05 4.00 -10.42
C ALA A 125 3.55 3.62 -9.01
N MET A 126 2.94 2.44 -8.84
CA MET A 126 2.45 2.00 -7.53
C MET A 126 3.60 1.66 -6.56
N LEU A 127 4.73 1.17 -7.07
CA LEU A 127 5.91 0.87 -6.25
C LEU A 127 6.58 2.14 -5.76
N GLU A 128 6.69 3.17 -6.62
CA GLU A 128 7.14 4.51 -6.22
C GLU A 128 6.25 5.07 -5.11
N ASP A 129 4.92 4.94 -5.23
CA ASP A 129 3.97 5.43 -4.25
C ASP A 129 4.11 4.73 -2.90
N ALA A 130 4.23 3.40 -2.89
CA ALA A 130 4.34 2.63 -1.66
C ALA A 130 5.70 2.85 -0.96
N THR A 131 6.80 2.88 -1.72
CA THR A 131 8.14 3.18 -1.16
C THR A 131 8.22 4.62 -0.66
N GLY A 132 7.67 5.57 -1.41
CA GLY A 132 7.59 6.98 -1.02
C GLY A 132 6.76 7.21 0.23
N ALA A 133 5.65 6.47 0.40
CA ALA A 133 4.83 6.55 1.60
C ALA A 133 5.60 6.12 2.86
N VAL A 134 6.38 5.02 2.79
CA VAL A 134 7.24 4.58 3.90
C VAL A 134 8.30 5.64 4.22
N ARG A 135 8.99 6.16 3.20
CA ARG A 135 9.99 7.23 3.38
C ARG A 135 9.36 8.48 3.99
N TYR A 136 8.19 8.91 3.49
CA TYR A 136 7.49 10.08 3.98
C TYR A 136 7.14 9.95 5.47
N LEU A 137 6.56 8.82 5.91
CA LEU A 137 6.22 8.63 7.33
C LEU A 137 7.45 8.70 8.25
N ARG A 138 8.62 8.28 7.78
CA ARG A 138 9.87 8.40 8.53
C ARG A 138 10.30 9.84 8.79
N THR A 139 9.87 10.77 7.96
CA THR A 139 10.17 12.21 8.15
C THR A 139 9.21 12.89 9.14
N ARG A 140 8.09 12.25 9.48
CA ARG A 140 7.01 12.83 10.29
C ARG A 140 7.24 12.67 11.80
N THR A 141 8.41 13.10 12.26
CA THR A 141 8.74 13.15 13.71
C THR A 141 7.87 14.15 14.48
N ASP A 142 7.28 15.13 13.78
CA ASP A 142 6.26 16.05 14.30
C ASP A 142 4.99 15.34 14.78
N LEU A 143 4.70 14.15 14.26
CA LEU A 143 3.62 13.26 14.72
C LEU A 143 4.08 12.27 15.82
N GLY A 144 5.28 12.44 16.37
CA GLY A 144 5.86 11.52 17.35
C GLY A 144 6.33 10.19 16.75
N ILE A 145 6.43 10.09 15.42
CA ILE A 145 6.86 8.85 14.74
C ILE A 145 8.37 8.66 14.92
N ASN A 146 8.76 7.46 15.38
CA ASN A 146 10.14 7.02 15.35
C ASN A 146 10.47 6.49 13.94
N PRO A 147 11.42 7.07 13.21
CA PRO A 147 11.77 6.63 11.84
C PRO A 147 12.12 5.14 11.73
N SER A 148 12.65 4.52 12.78
CA SER A 148 12.98 3.09 12.80
C SER A 148 11.79 2.16 13.10
N LYS A 149 10.61 2.71 13.41
CA LYS A 149 9.39 1.96 13.75
C LYS A 149 8.28 2.12 12.70
N VAL A 150 8.61 2.44 11.46
CA VAL A 150 7.63 2.56 10.38
C VAL A 150 7.47 1.22 9.69
N GLY A 151 6.27 0.64 9.78
CA GLY A 151 5.87 -0.60 9.14
C GLY A 151 5.00 -0.40 7.91
N ILE A 152 4.66 -1.53 7.26
CA ILE A 152 3.73 -1.57 6.13
C ILE A 152 2.68 -2.66 6.35
N SER A 153 1.46 -2.41 5.93
CA SER A 153 0.35 -3.36 5.98
C SER A 153 -0.40 -3.36 4.66
N GLY A 154 -1.12 -4.42 4.36
CA GLY A 154 -1.97 -4.43 3.18
C GLY A 154 -2.84 -5.67 3.11
N ASN A 155 -3.93 -5.57 2.35
CA ASN A 155 -4.88 -6.65 2.16
C ASN A 155 -5.02 -7.02 0.68
N SER A 156 -5.14 -8.31 0.36
CA SER A 156 -5.34 -8.79 -1.01
C SER A 156 -4.24 -8.29 -1.97
N ALA A 157 -4.60 -7.57 -3.03
CA ALA A 157 -3.65 -6.89 -3.93
C ALA A 157 -2.74 -5.89 -3.18
N GLY A 158 -3.28 -5.14 -2.21
CA GLY A 158 -2.48 -4.27 -1.35
C GLY A 158 -1.52 -5.04 -0.44
N GLY A 159 -1.88 -6.27 -0.02
CA GLY A 159 -0.98 -7.19 0.67
C GLY A 159 0.18 -7.65 -0.21
N HIS A 160 -0.07 -7.88 -1.51
CA HIS A 160 0.98 -8.12 -2.48
C HIS A 160 1.89 -6.89 -2.64
N LEU A 161 1.31 -5.69 -2.80
CA LEU A 161 2.10 -4.45 -2.90
C LEU A 161 2.97 -4.22 -1.65
N ALA A 162 2.41 -4.44 -0.46
CA ALA A 162 3.14 -4.33 0.81
C ALA A 162 4.31 -5.33 0.89
N ALA A 163 4.08 -6.60 0.52
CA ALA A 163 5.13 -7.63 0.46
C ALA A 163 6.20 -7.28 -0.57
N TRP A 164 5.79 -6.83 -1.76
CA TRP A 164 6.71 -6.42 -2.81
C TRP A 164 7.59 -5.25 -2.37
N THR A 165 6.97 -4.17 -1.87
CA THR A 165 7.68 -3.01 -1.32
C THR A 165 8.68 -3.41 -0.25
N SER A 166 8.30 -4.30 0.68
CA SER A 166 9.16 -4.81 1.75
C SER A 166 10.42 -5.53 1.24
N ASN A 167 10.37 -6.12 0.06
CA ASN A 167 11.49 -6.85 -0.51
C ASN A 167 12.42 -5.99 -1.37
N ILE A 168 11.89 -4.99 -2.11
CA ILE A 168 12.66 -4.23 -3.10
C ILE A 168 13.33 -2.97 -2.58
N MET A 169 12.88 -2.43 -1.44
CA MET A 169 13.55 -1.26 -0.84
C MET A 169 14.99 -1.59 -0.43
N ALA A 170 15.86 -0.59 -0.46
CA ALA A 170 17.22 -0.72 0.11
C ALA A 170 17.14 -1.14 1.58
N ASP A 171 18.09 -1.93 2.05
CA ASP A 171 17.99 -2.60 3.36
C ASP A 171 17.78 -1.61 4.52
N GLU A 172 18.42 -0.45 4.47
CA GLU A 172 18.28 0.63 5.45
C GLU A 172 16.94 1.37 5.37
N GLU A 173 16.24 1.23 4.25
CA GLU A 173 14.94 1.87 4.00
C GLU A 173 13.76 0.92 4.16
N LYS A 174 13.99 -0.38 4.34
CA LYS A 174 12.93 -1.38 4.48
C LYS A 174 12.02 -1.06 5.67
N PRO A 175 10.71 -1.34 5.56
CA PRO A 175 9.81 -1.23 6.71
C PRO A 175 10.32 -2.02 7.91
N ALA A 176 10.05 -1.55 9.12
CA ALA A 176 10.42 -2.24 10.36
C ALA A 176 9.69 -3.58 10.53
N PHE A 177 8.50 -3.70 9.94
CA PHE A 177 7.66 -4.91 9.94
C PHE A 177 6.64 -4.86 8.80
N ALA A 178 6.07 -6.02 8.46
CA ALA A 178 4.95 -6.14 7.54
C ALA A 178 3.78 -6.88 8.20
N VAL A 179 2.52 -6.44 7.93
CA VAL A 179 1.29 -7.12 8.34
C VAL A 179 0.41 -7.33 7.11
N LEU A 180 0.25 -8.58 6.71
CA LEU A 180 -0.39 -8.95 5.45
C LEU A 180 -1.71 -9.70 5.70
N HIS A 181 -2.81 -9.17 5.17
CA HIS A 181 -4.12 -9.79 5.26
C HIS A 181 -4.49 -10.45 3.93
N TYR A 182 -4.66 -11.77 3.93
CA TYR A 182 -5.00 -12.58 2.73
C TYR A 182 -4.31 -12.08 1.45
N PRO A 183 -2.95 -11.93 1.48
CA PRO A 183 -2.22 -11.25 0.42
C PRO A 183 -2.15 -12.09 -0.86
N ALA A 184 -2.31 -11.44 -2.01
CA ALA A 184 -2.28 -12.07 -3.34
C ALA A 184 -0.84 -12.23 -3.87
N ILE A 185 -0.03 -13.06 -3.24
CA ILE A 185 1.43 -13.14 -3.39
C ILE A 185 1.88 -13.83 -4.68
N ASP A 186 1.43 -15.10 -4.88
CA ASP A 186 1.85 -15.92 -6.01
C ASP A 186 1.07 -15.53 -7.27
N ARG A 187 1.78 -14.96 -8.24
CA ARG A 187 1.20 -14.42 -9.48
C ARG A 187 1.26 -15.41 -10.64
N VAL A 188 1.85 -16.59 -10.41
CA VAL A 188 1.96 -17.67 -11.40
C VAL A 188 1.14 -18.91 -11.05
N SER A 189 0.41 -18.89 -9.93
CA SER A 189 -0.49 -20.00 -9.60
C SER A 189 -1.53 -20.22 -10.71
N PRO A 190 -2.06 -21.45 -10.87
CA PRO A 190 -3.07 -21.75 -11.89
C PRO A 190 -4.29 -20.81 -11.83
N TYR A 191 -4.61 -20.27 -10.65
CA TYR A 191 -5.66 -19.30 -10.44
C TYR A 191 -5.37 -17.99 -11.20
N TYR A 192 -4.18 -17.38 -11.02
CA TYR A 192 -3.82 -16.11 -11.66
C TYR A 192 -3.53 -16.26 -13.16
N ILE A 193 -3.03 -17.42 -13.58
CA ILE A 193 -2.86 -17.71 -15.02
C ILE A 193 -4.22 -17.77 -15.73
N LYS A 194 -5.25 -18.33 -15.09
CA LYS A 194 -6.60 -18.40 -15.68
C LYS A 194 -7.32 -17.04 -15.69
N SER A 195 -7.19 -16.25 -14.62
CA SER A 195 -7.92 -14.98 -14.47
C SER A 195 -7.20 -13.77 -15.08
N LYS A 196 -6.06 -13.90 -15.69
CA LYS A 196 -5.17 -12.89 -16.31
C LYS A 196 -5.35 -11.42 -15.85
N GLU A 197 -6.58 -10.99 -15.50
CA GLU A 197 -6.98 -9.61 -15.21
C GLU A 197 -6.08 -8.91 -14.19
N ASN A 198 -5.79 -9.57 -13.06
CA ASN A 198 -4.94 -8.99 -12.02
C ASN A 198 -3.51 -8.74 -12.50
N ASN A 199 -2.94 -9.67 -13.29
CA ASN A 199 -1.60 -9.50 -13.84
C ASN A 199 -1.59 -8.48 -14.98
N THR A 200 -2.65 -8.44 -15.80
CA THR A 200 -2.85 -7.42 -16.82
C THR A 200 -2.90 -6.02 -16.23
N ASN A 201 -3.56 -5.83 -15.10
CA ASN A 201 -3.61 -4.54 -14.42
C ASN A 201 -2.21 -4.05 -13.98
N ILE A 202 -1.30 -4.98 -13.64
CA ILE A 202 0.07 -4.66 -13.19
C ILE A 202 1.05 -4.51 -14.35
N LEU A 203 0.99 -5.43 -15.32
CA LEU A 203 2.03 -5.66 -16.33
C LEU A 203 1.61 -5.30 -17.77
N GLY A 204 0.31 -4.99 -17.98
CA GLY A 204 -0.24 -4.84 -19.34
C GLY A 204 -0.77 -6.16 -19.90
N ALA A 205 -1.41 -6.09 -21.08
CA ALA A 205 -2.12 -7.23 -21.68
C ALA A 205 -1.19 -8.36 -22.18
N ASP A 206 0.00 -8.00 -22.61
CA ASP A 206 0.95 -8.90 -23.27
C ASP A 206 2.04 -9.42 -22.31
N PHE A 207 1.73 -9.50 -21.02
CA PHE A 207 2.70 -9.98 -20.04
C PHE A 207 3.08 -11.45 -20.26
N THR A 208 4.32 -11.77 -19.93
CA THR A 208 4.87 -13.13 -19.99
C THR A 208 4.78 -13.84 -18.64
N LEU A 209 4.88 -15.18 -18.66
CA LEU A 209 4.98 -15.97 -17.41
C LEU A 209 6.22 -15.58 -16.61
N GLN A 210 7.33 -15.25 -17.27
CA GLN A 210 8.53 -14.75 -16.59
C GLN A 210 8.26 -13.46 -15.82
N GLN A 211 7.61 -12.47 -16.43
CA GLN A 211 7.24 -11.22 -15.75
C GLN A 211 6.30 -11.46 -14.58
N ALA A 212 5.32 -12.38 -14.71
CA ALA A 212 4.47 -12.77 -13.60
C ALA A 212 5.26 -13.46 -12.46
N THR A 213 6.27 -14.26 -12.80
CA THR A 213 7.18 -14.88 -11.82
C THR A 213 8.01 -13.83 -11.09
N GLU A 214 8.52 -12.84 -11.80
CA GLU A 214 9.33 -11.74 -11.24
C GLU A 214 8.54 -10.87 -10.26
N ILE A 215 7.23 -10.70 -10.46
CA ILE A 215 6.37 -9.95 -9.54
C ILE A 215 5.75 -10.82 -8.42
N SER A 216 6.02 -12.11 -8.38
CA SER A 216 5.57 -13.00 -7.31
C SER A 216 6.47 -12.80 -6.08
N ALA A 217 5.92 -12.19 -5.01
CA ALA A 217 6.73 -11.69 -3.89
C ALA A 217 7.49 -12.79 -3.12
N GLN A 218 7.04 -14.05 -3.15
CA GLN A 218 7.78 -15.18 -2.57
C GLN A 218 9.16 -15.40 -3.22
N ASN A 219 9.34 -14.96 -4.46
CA ASN A 219 10.62 -15.08 -5.19
C ASN A 219 11.60 -13.94 -4.88
N MET A 220 11.15 -12.91 -4.16
CA MET A 220 11.94 -11.73 -3.82
C MET A 220 12.48 -11.76 -2.38
N VAL A 221 12.05 -12.74 -1.58
CA VAL A 221 12.44 -12.84 -0.17
C VAL A 221 13.95 -12.99 -0.02
N SER A 222 14.52 -12.25 0.90
CA SER A 222 15.95 -12.28 1.27
C SER A 222 16.10 -12.29 2.80
N ARG A 223 17.33 -12.40 3.28
CA ARG A 223 17.64 -12.34 4.73
C ARG A 223 17.33 -10.99 5.37
N THR A 224 17.20 -9.96 4.55
CA THR A 224 16.87 -8.58 4.97
C THR A 224 15.40 -8.22 4.80
N THR A 225 14.56 -9.17 4.34
CA THR A 225 13.10 -9.01 4.35
C THR A 225 12.63 -8.75 5.78
N PRO A 226 11.78 -7.73 6.03
CA PRO A 226 11.36 -7.40 7.39
C PRO A 226 10.51 -8.49 8.04
N PRO A 227 10.48 -8.56 9.38
CA PRO A 227 9.57 -9.43 10.12
C PRO A 227 8.15 -9.31 9.60
N THR A 228 7.48 -10.44 9.30
CA THR A 228 6.19 -10.44 8.59
C THR A 228 5.14 -11.29 9.30
N LEU A 229 3.99 -10.68 9.58
CA LEU A 229 2.77 -11.35 10.05
C LEU A 229 1.82 -11.55 8.87
N ILE A 230 1.27 -12.77 8.72
CA ILE A 230 0.33 -13.12 7.67
C ILE A 230 -0.95 -13.67 8.30
N MET A 231 -2.11 -13.21 7.84
CA MET A 231 -3.43 -13.70 8.29
C MET A 231 -4.34 -13.92 7.09
N LEU A 232 -5.03 -15.07 7.05
CA LEU A 232 -5.93 -15.44 5.96
C LEU A 232 -7.00 -16.43 6.44
N CYS A 233 -7.96 -16.77 5.57
CA CYS A 233 -8.92 -17.84 5.80
C CYS A 233 -8.64 -19.01 4.85
N ASP A 234 -8.85 -20.24 5.35
CA ASP A 234 -8.61 -21.49 4.61
C ASP A 234 -9.59 -21.68 3.43
N ASP A 235 -10.79 -21.13 3.56
CA ASP A 235 -11.84 -21.20 2.54
C ASP A 235 -11.82 -20.03 1.54
N ASP A 236 -10.69 -19.33 1.40
CA ASP A 236 -10.54 -18.22 0.44
C ASP A 236 -10.46 -18.74 -1.00
N ILE A 237 -11.53 -18.48 -1.78
CA ILE A 237 -11.63 -18.87 -3.20
C ILE A 237 -11.16 -17.76 -4.15
N VAL A 238 -10.88 -16.54 -3.63
CA VAL A 238 -10.40 -15.38 -4.42
C VAL A 238 -8.87 -15.36 -4.48
N VAL A 239 -8.23 -15.60 -3.34
CA VAL A 239 -6.78 -15.81 -3.24
C VAL A 239 -6.57 -17.14 -2.53
N PRO A 240 -6.25 -18.21 -3.26
CA PRO A 240 -6.05 -19.53 -2.63
C PRO A 240 -5.03 -19.46 -1.50
N PRO A 241 -5.29 -20.12 -0.36
CA PRO A 241 -4.40 -20.12 0.82
C PRO A 241 -2.96 -20.51 0.51
N THR A 242 -2.73 -21.30 -0.54
CA THR A 242 -1.39 -21.68 -1.03
C THR A 242 -0.54 -20.49 -1.43
N SER A 243 -1.16 -19.39 -1.86
CA SER A 243 -0.43 -18.17 -2.27
C SER A 243 0.28 -17.48 -1.09
N PRO A 244 -0.38 -17.08 0.01
CA PRO A 244 0.31 -16.56 1.18
C PRO A 244 1.17 -17.60 1.92
N VAL A 245 0.82 -18.89 1.88
CA VAL A 245 1.64 -19.98 2.46
C VAL A 245 3.00 -20.07 1.74
N ALA A 246 3.05 -19.95 0.42
CA ALA A 246 4.30 -19.93 -0.34
C ALA A 246 5.23 -18.77 0.10
N TYR A 247 4.66 -17.62 0.46
CA TYR A 247 5.44 -16.50 1.00
C TYR A 247 5.98 -16.81 2.39
N TYR A 248 5.16 -17.38 3.27
CA TYR A 248 5.58 -17.81 4.60
C TYR A 248 6.73 -18.82 4.53
N GLU A 249 6.64 -19.83 3.65
CA GLU A 249 7.73 -20.81 3.43
C GLU A 249 9.00 -20.13 2.93
N ALA A 250 8.89 -19.13 2.04
CA ALA A 250 10.04 -18.37 1.59
C ALA A 250 10.68 -17.58 2.75
N LEU A 251 9.87 -16.91 3.60
CA LEU A 251 10.37 -16.20 4.78
C LEU A 251 11.15 -17.15 5.72
N LEU A 252 10.61 -18.33 6.02
CA LEU A 252 11.28 -19.34 6.85
C LEU A 252 12.61 -19.81 6.24
N ARG A 253 12.63 -20.05 4.92
CA ARG A 253 13.83 -20.49 4.18
C ARG A 253 14.98 -19.49 4.31
N TYR A 254 14.67 -18.19 4.37
CA TYR A 254 15.66 -17.14 4.53
C TYR A 254 15.93 -16.73 5.99
N GLY A 255 15.29 -17.41 6.96
CA GLY A 255 15.46 -17.14 8.39
C GLY A 255 14.82 -15.82 8.85
N VAL A 256 13.83 -15.33 8.11
CA VAL A 256 13.08 -14.13 8.47
C VAL A 256 12.10 -14.46 9.59
N LYS A 257 11.99 -13.60 10.59
CA LYS A 257 10.96 -13.71 11.63
C LYS A 257 9.57 -13.61 10.98
N ALA A 258 8.77 -14.65 11.09
CA ALA A 258 7.45 -14.68 10.47
C ALA A 258 6.41 -15.42 11.33
N SER A 259 5.16 -15.01 11.23
CA SER A 259 4.01 -15.73 11.79
C SER A 259 2.91 -15.81 10.76
N ILE A 260 2.19 -16.95 10.71
CA ILE A 260 1.03 -17.13 9.86
C ILE A 260 -0.15 -17.65 10.67
N HIS A 261 -1.33 -17.06 10.47
CA HIS A 261 -2.58 -17.46 11.10
C HIS A 261 -3.63 -17.76 10.02
N ILE A 262 -4.11 -18.99 10.00
CA ILE A 262 -5.10 -19.47 9.04
C ILE A 262 -6.40 -19.77 9.79
N PHE A 263 -7.43 -18.98 9.53
CA PHE A 263 -8.75 -19.16 10.10
C PHE A 263 -9.58 -20.13 9.25
N PRO A 264 -10.41 -21.00 9.86
CA PRO A 264 -11.07 -22.07 9.11
C PRO A 264 -12.12 -21.60 8.10
N LYS A 265 -12.78 -20.45 8.34
CA LYS A 265 -13.85 -19.93 7.48
C LYS A 265 -13.95 -18.42 7.52
N GLY A 266 -14.07 -17.77 6.37
CA GLY A 266 -14.25 -16.31 6.26
C GLY A 266 -14.14 -15.82 4.84
N GLY A 267 -13.71 -16.69 3.92
CA GLY A 267 -13.45 -16.36 2.54
C GLY A 267 -12.34 -15.30 2.41
N HIS A 268 -12.43 -14.47 1.38
CA HIS A 268 -11.45 -13.40 1.12
C HIS A 268 -11.65 -12.19 2.06
N SER A 269 -11.63 -12.44 3.39
CA SER A 269 -11.90 -11.41 4.41
C SER A 269 -11.53 -11.88 5.82
N LEU A 270 -11.15 -10.94 6.70
CA LEU A 270 -11.00 -11.17 8.14
C LEU A 270 -12.12 -10.50 8.98
N LYS A 271 -13.22 -10.11 8.36
CA LYS A 271 -14.32 -9.40 9.06
C LYS A 271 -14.94 -10.21 10.20
N LYS A 272 -14.93 -11.54 10.11
CA LYS A 272 -15.42 -12.42 11.19
C LYS A 272 -14.47 -12.50 12.38
N TYR A 273 -13.23 -12.12 12.21
CA TYR A 273 -12.12 -12.30 13.15
C TYR A 273 -11.47 -10.97 13.54
N ILE A 274 -12.27 -9.87 13.57
CA ILE A 274 -11.73 -8.55 13.92
C ILE A 274 -11.08 -8.54 15.32
N PRO A 275 -11.70 -9.08 16.38
CA PRO A 275 -11.07 -9.14 17.70
C PRO A 275 -9.77 -9.94 17.69
N GLU A 276 -9.79 -11.15 17.12
CA GLU A 276 -8.63 -12.05 17.04
C GLU A 276 -7.51 -11.43 16.19
N ARG A 277 -7.85 -10.87 15.01
CA ARG A 277 -6.92 -10.13 14.16
C ARG A 277 -6.22 -9.01 14.94
N ASN A 278 -6.99 -8.22 15.67
CA ASN A 278 -6.48 -7.08 16.42
C ASN A 278 -5.54 -7.55 17.54
N THR A 279 -5.91 -8.58 18.29
CA THR A 279 -5.07 -9.20 19.32
C THR A 279 -3.77 -9.73 18.71
N ILE A 280 -3.85 -10.50 17.63
CA ILE A 280 -2.68 -11.05 16.93
C ILE A 280 -1.71 -9.94 16.48
N ILE A 281 -2.22 -8.83 15.95
CA ILE A 281 -1.37 -7.71 15.54
C ILE A 281 -0.70 -7.07 16.77
N THR A 282 -1.45 -6.86 17.86
CA THR A 282 -0.89 -6.29 19.10
C THR A 282 0.22 -7.18 19.64
N ASP A 283 -0.03 -8.47 19.81
CA ASP A 283 0.93 -9.46 20.32
C ASP A 283 2.18 -9.54 19.41
N TRP A 284 2.00 -9.44 18.09
CA TRP A 284 3.08 -9.40 17.13
C TRP A 284 3.98 -8.19 17.31
N LEU A 285 3.41 -6.98 17.44
CA LEU A 285 4.17 -5.75 17.65
C LEU A 285 4.90 -5.76 18.99
N GLU A 286 4.30 -6.32 20.05
CA GLU A 286 4.92 -6.52 21.35
C GLU A 286 6.09 -7.51 21.27
N TRP A 287 5.89 -8.66 20.62
CA TRP A 287 6.94 -9.67 20.41
C TRP A 287 8.15 -9.11 19.64
N LEU A 288 7.93 -8.17 18.72
CA LEU A 288 8.99 -7.46 18.02
C LEU A 288 9.69 -6.39 18.88
N GLY A 289 9.19 -6.10 20.09
CA GLY A 289 9.72 -5.04 20.96
C GLY A 289 9.47 -3.64 20.45
N LEU A 290 8.42 -3.44 19.65
CA LEU A 290 8.08 -2.14 19.08
C LEU A 290 7.19 -1.30 19.99
N THR A 291 6.37 -1.93 20.85
CA THR A 291 5.52 -1.25 21.83
C THR A 291 6.28 -0.98 23.12
N ASN A 292 5.86 0.09 23.82
CA ASN A 292 6.40 0.43 25.16
C ASN A 292 5.54 -0.30 26.20
N LYS A 293 5.83 -1.53 26.56
CA LYS A 293 5.33 -2.17 27.77
C LYS A 293 6.46 -2.39 28.74
#